data_9c7d951e41a8b3da824b134f01a20148
#
_entry.id   9c7d951e41a8b3da824b134f01a20148
#
_cell.length_a   1.000
_cell.length_b   1.000
_cell.length_c   1.000
_cell.angle_alpha   90.00
_cell.angle_beta   90.00
_cell.angle_gamma   90.00
#
_symmetry.space_group_name_H-M   'P 1'
#
loop_
_entity.id
_entity.type
_entity.pdbx_description
1 polymer ?
#
loop_
_entity_poly.entity_id
_entity_poly.type
_entity_poly.pdbx_seq_one_letter_code
_entity_poly.pdbx_strand_id
1 'polypeptide(L)'
;MFVPYPFERLRALLKDLTPPHCLDLSIGEPQLPTPPSIQESLKAHTQELRFYPKNAGEAFLKQAQIDFIHRRFGVGLQASQLIPTFGSKEALFSLPIFYLHDKKHPKIAFCNPFYQVYLASAQVAKAQVIEMELNKDNHFTPMLDPKHKPHMVILNSPNNPTGRTLSLEELKEWVLKALDQNFLLVNDECYSNIYSTTPPSSILQACLEVGNTEFKNVLAINSISKALSAPGLRSGYVAGDSQILQAYQVFRSYTGCAIPLPLQHASAIGWSDTHAQEQIRQIYARNLNLAQEILQVPIFPASFYVWLEVLEGQHFTRYLYSKGLKVLPGDFLGTLESPHTKNFVRIALVYPPEVLEGALHTLKSALSTYQSCAC
;
A
#
# COMPACT_ATOMS: atom_id res chain seq x y z
N MET A 1 12.10 16.29 -13.50
CA MET A 1 12.98 15.13 -13.20
C MET A 1 12.43 14.49 -11.94
N PHE A 2 12.33 13.15 -11.87
CA PHE A 2 11.83 12.46 -10.68
C PHE A 2 12.79 12.64 -9.51
N VAL A 3 12.24 12.77 -8.29
CA VAL A 3 13.05 12.70 -7.07
C VAL A 3 13.60 11.28 -6.92
N PRO A 4 14.87 11.09 -6.52
CA PRO A 4 15.42 9.76 -6.27
C PRO A 4 14.54 8.95 -5.31
N TYR A 5 14.40 7.66 -5.60
CA TYR A 5 13.54 6.78 -4.80
C TYR A 5 14.04 6.71 -3.34
N PRO A 6 13.17 6.60 -2.32
CA PRO A 6 13.56 6.62 -0.91
C PRO A 6 14.73 5.71 -0.54
N PHE A 7 14.80 4.53 -1.16
CA PHE A 7 15.89 3.58 -0.89
C PHE A 7 17.23 3.99 -1.51
N GLU A 8 17.23 4.79 -2.58
CA GLU A 8 18.46 5.38 -3.13
C GLU A 8 18.98 6.49 -2.20
N ARG A 9 18.05 7.33 -1.69
CA ARG A 9 18.35 8.35 -0.68
C ARG A 9 18.89 7.68 0.60
N LEU A 10 18.26 6.60 1.06
CA LEU A 10 18.72 5.84 2.24
C LEU A 10 20.12 5.24 2.02
N ARG A 11 20.40 4.67 0.85
CA ARG A 11 21.73 4.16 0.51
C ARG A 11 22.78 5.28 0.54
N ALA A 12 22.47 6.44 0.02
CA ALA A 12 23.34 7.60 0.06
C ALA A 12 23.57 8.12 1.50
N LEU A 13 22.53 8.11 2.34
CA LEU A 13 22.61 8.51 3.76
C LEU A 13 23.55 7.61 4.59
N LEU A 14 23.59 6.31 4.25
CA LEU A 14 24.29 5.27 5.03
C LEU A 14 25.65 4.85 4.43
N LYS A 15 26.08 5.45 3.33
CA LYS A 15 27.23 5.00 2.51
C LYS A 15 28.58 4.92 3.25
N ASP A 16 28.76 5.72 4.30
CA ASP A 16 29.96 5.83 5.10
C ASP A 16 29.94 4.94 6.37
N LEU A 17 28.87 4.18 6.55
CA LEU A 17 28.68 3.27 7.69
C LEU A 17 28.67 1.81 7.21
N THR A 18 29.34 0.95 7.96
CA THR A 18 29.40 -0.50 7.67
C THR A 18 29.22 -1.28 8.96
N PRO A 19 27.99 -1.58 9.38
CA PRO A 19 27.76 -2.42 10.54
C PRO A 19 28.14 -3.88 10.24
N PRO A 20 28.63 -4.66 11.23
CA PRO A 20 29.04 -6.05 11.02
C PRO A 20 27.87 -6.97 10.62
N HIS A 21 26.70 -6.70 11.12
CA HIS A 21 25.42 -7.36 10.78
C HIS A 21 24.35 -6.31 10.70
N CYS A 22 23.41 -6.47 9.76
CA CYS A 22 22.31 -5.53 9.62
C CYS A 22 21.00 -6.23 9.26
N LEU A 23 19.99 -6.08 10.12
CA LEU A 23 18.62 -6.47 9.81
C LEU A 23 17.90 -5.28 9.14
N ASP A 24 17.37 -5.51 7.94
CA ASP A 24 16.74 -4.44 7.15
C ASP A 24 15.25 -4.34 7.44
N LEU A 25 14.88 -3.40 8.30
CA LEU A 25 13.49 -3.03 8.62
C LEU A 25 13.00 -1.80 7.83
N SER A 26 13.76 -1.36 6.82
CA SER A 26 13.40 -0.19 6.00
C SER A 26 12.45 -0.55 4.86
N ILE A 27 12.55 -1.78 4.32
CA ILE A 27 11.81 -2.24 3.13
C ILE A 27 10.58 -3.04 3.56
N GLY A 28 9.41 -2.63 3.09
CA GLY A 28 8.16 -3.40 3.27
C GLY A 28 8.06 -4.59 2.31
N GLU A 29 9.09 -5.42 2.28
CA GLU A 29 9.10 -6.68 1.52
C GLU A 29 8.97 -7.85 2.49
N PRO A 30 7.86 -8.61 2.40
CA PRO A 30 7.65 -9.78 3.25
C PRO A 30 8.82 -10.75 3.23
N GLN A 31 9.25 -11.20 4.41
CA GLN A 31 10.35 -12.16 4.59
C GLN A 31 9.85 -13.57 4.98
N LEU A 32 8.53 -13.75 4.98
CA LEU A 32 7.91 -15.07 5.15
C LEU A 32 7.96 -15.85 3.83
N PRO A 33 7.96 -17.18 3.85
CA PRO A 33 7.94 -17.98 2.64
C PRO A 33 6.62 -17.80 1.87
N THR A 34 6.73 -17.76 0.54
CA THR A 34 5.56 -17.81 -0.35
C THR A 34 4.87 -19.18 -0.22
N PRO A 35 3.54 -19.27 -0.10
CA PRO A 35 2.81 -20.52 0.02
C PRO A 35 3.17 -21.54 -1.07
N PRO A 36 3.33 -22.83 -0.72
CA PRO A 36 3.66 -23.90 -1.69
C PRO A 36 2.64 -24.00 -2.82
N SER A 37 1.34 -23.81 -2.54
CA SER A 37 0.25 -23.84 -3.53
C SER A 37 0.49 -22.91 -4.72
N ILE A 38 1.02 -21.70 -4.47
CA ILE A 38 1.38 -20.73 -5.50
C ILE A 38 2.55 -21.25 -6.35
N GLN A 39 3.59 -21.78 -5.68
CA GLN A 39 4.79 -22.26 -6.35
C GLN A 39 4.50 -23.50 -7.23
N GLU A 40 3.68 -24.41 -6.74
CA GLU A 40 3.24 -25.62 -7.47
C GLU A 40 2.41 -25.24 -8.70
N SER A 41 1.44 -24.33 -8.54
CA SER A 41 0.65 -23.84 -9.66
C SER A 41 1.52 -23.17 -10.72
N LEU A 42 2.50 -22.36 -10.31
CA LEU A 42 3.42 -21.73 -11.25
C LEU A 42 4.22 -22.77 -12.05
N LYS A 43 4.74 -23.81 -11.39
CA LYS A 43 5.48 -24.91 -12.05
C LYS A 43 4.61 -25.66 -13.04
N ALA A 44 3.36 -25.96 -12.67
CA ALA A 44 2.42 -26.74 -13.50
C ALA A 44 2.07 -26.04 -14.82
N HIS A 45 2.10 -24.71 -14.87
CA HIS A 45 1.65 -23.92 -16.03
C HIS A 45 2.78 -23.25 -16.82
N THR A 46 4.05 -23.56 -16.54
CA THR A 46 5.21 -22.93 -17.22
C THR A 46 5.20 -23.06 -18.74
N GLN A 47 4.66 -24.16 -19.27
CA GLN A 47 4.54 -24.38 -20.73
C GLN A 47 3.61 -23.37 -21.42
N GLU A 48 2.74 -22.68 -20.69
CA GLU A 48 1.84 -21.67 -21.23
C GLU A 48 2.53 -20.34 -21.54
N LEU A 49 3.82 -20.17 -21.20
CA LEU A 49 4.63 -19.03 -21.64
C LEU A 49 4.68 -18.83 -23.16
N ARG A 50 4.33 -19.84 -23.94
CA ARG A 50 4.24 -19.77 -25.42
C ARG A 50 3.04 -18.96 -25.94
N PHE A 51 2.08 -18.61 -25.06
CA PHE A 51 0.87 -17.91 -25.48
C PHE A 51 0.85 -16.46 -24.99
N TYR A 52 0.28 -15.57 -25.79
CA TYR A 52 -0.02 -14.22 -25.35
C TYR A 52 -1.19 -14.22 -24.37
N PRO A 53 -1.04 -13.58 -23.20
CA PRO A 53 -2.14 -13.41 -22.25
C PRO A 53 -3.09 -12.31 -22.70
N LYS A 54 -4.34 -12.35 -22.23
CA LYS A 54 -5.29 -11.23 -22.39
C LYS A 54 -4.91 -10.06 -21.50
N ASN A 55 -4.89 -8.85 -22.05
CA ASN A 55 -4.66 -7.62 -21.28
C ASN A 55 -5.72 -7.39 -20.20
N ALA A 56 -6.95 -7.87 -20.41
CA ALA A 56 -8.04 -7.81 -19.44
C ALA A 56 -7.91 -8.83 -18.30
N GLY A 57 -6.90 -9.69 -18.34
CA GLY A 57 -6.80 -10.88 -17.51
C GLY A 57 -7.71 -12.02 -17.97
N GLU A 58 -7.36 -13.24 -17.61
CA GLU A 58 -8.18 -14.42 -17.90
C GLU A 58 -9.37 -14.48 -16.93
N ALA A 59 -10.45 -15.12 -17.41
CA ALA A 59 -11.70 -15.20 -16.65
C ALA A 59 -11.52 -15.88 -15.29
N PHE A 60 -10.69 -16.92 -15.20
CA PHE A 60 -10.44 -17.63 -13.96
C PHE A 60 -9.74 -16.77 -12.90
N LEU A 61 -8.78 -15.92 -13.29
CA LEU A 61 -8.14 -15.00 -12.36
C LEU A 61 -9.11 -13.91 -11.90
N LYS A 62 -9.86 -13.34 -12.85
CA LYS A 62 -10.86 -12.32 -12.53
C LYS A 62 -11.91 -12.88 -11.55
N GLN A 63 -12.39 -14.10 -11.77
CA GLN A 63 -13.34 -14.74 -10.87
C GLN A 63 -12.77 -14.97 -9.48
N ALA A 64 -11.53 -15.48 -9.37
CA ALA A 64 -10.87 -15.66 -8.08
C ALA A 64 -10.73 -14.35 -7.29
N GLN A 65 -10.50 -13.22 -7.97
CA GLN A 65 -10.43 -11.89 -7.34
C GLN A 65 -11.81 -11.37 -6.92
N ILE A 66 -12.84 -11.59 -7.73
CA ILE A 66 -14.25 -11.27 -7.40
C ILE A 66 -14.69 -12.07 -6.16
N ASP A 67 -14.41 -13.38 -6.15
CA ASP A 67 -14.74 -14.26 -5.02
C ASP A 67 -13.99 -13.84 -3.75
N PHE A 68 -12.73 -13.40 -3.86
CA PHE A 68 -11.98 -12.83 -2.75
C PHE A 68 -12.66 -11.58 -2.20
N ILE A 69 -13.06 -10.64 -3.05
CA ILE A 69 -13.74 -9.40 -2.64
C ILE A 69 -15.06 -9.74 -1.94
N HIS A 70 -15.81 -10.68 -2.49
CA HIS A 70 -17.06 -11.11 -1.87
C HIS A 70 -16.84 -11.75 -0.49
N ARG A 71 -15.91 -12.69 -0.36
CA ARG A 71 -15.60 -13.34 0.93
C ARG A 71 -15.07 -12.37 1.97
N ARG A 72 -14.19 -11.44 1.55
CA ARG A 72 -13.47 -10.56 2.47
C ARG A 72 -14.28 -9.34 2.89
N PHE A 73 -15.08 -8.80 1.98
CA PHE A 73 -15.76 -7.52 2.15
C PHE A 73 -17.29 -7.60 1.98
N GLY A 74 -17.85 -8.75 1.63
CA GLY A 74 -19.29 -8.89 1.39
C GLY A 74 -19.78 -8.18 0.12
N VAL A 75 -18.89 -7.76 -0.79
CA VAL A 75 -19.23 -6.98 -1.97
C VAL A 75 -19.30 -7.89 -3.19
N GLY A 76 -20.48 -7.94 -3.84
CA GLY A 76 -20.66 -8.62 -5.13
C GLY A 76 -20.25 -7.71 -6.29
N LEU A 77 -19.44 -8.23 -7.22
CA LEU A 77 -19.01 -7.51 -8.41
C LEU A 77 -19.34 -8.28 -9.68
N GLN A 78 -19.63 -7.52 -10.73
CA GLN A 78 -19.67 -8.06 -12.09
C GLN A 78 -18.26 -8.06 -12.71
N ALA A 79 -18.04 -8.89 -13.73
CA ALA A 79 -16.74 -9.00 -14.42
C ALA A 79 -16.28 -7.68 -15.07
N SER A 80 -17.19 -6.75 -15.41
CA SER A 80 -16.90 -5.42 -15.93
C SER A 80 -16.41 -4.45 -14.86
N GLN A 81 -16.63 -4.76 -13.58
CA GLN A 81 -16.27 -3.93 -12.43
C GLN A 81 -14.91 -4.32 -11.81
N LEU A 82 -14.12 -5.17 -12.49
CA LEU A 82 -12.79 -5.57 -12.04
C LEU A 82 -11.82 -5.81 -13.19
N ILE A 83 -10.59 -5.34 -13.02
CA ILE A 83 -9.45 -5.60 -13.91
C ILE A 83 -8.28 -6.14 -13.10
N PRO A 84 -7.77 -7.36 -13.38
CA PRO A 84 -6.49 -7.83 -12.85
C PRO A 84 -5.32 -6.94 -13.30
N THR A 85 -4.39 -6.67 -12.39
CA THR A 85 -3.23 -5.81 -12.66
C THR A 85 -1.91 -6.49 -12.35
N PHE A 86 -0.82 -6.04 -12.97
CA PHE A 86 0.55 -6.53 -12.73
C PHE A 86 1.09 -5.99 -11.39
N GLY A 87 0.37 -6.32 -10.30
CA GLY A 87 0.49 -5.73 -8.98
C GLY A 87 -0.16 -4.34 -8.91
N SER A 88 -0.44 -3.88 -7.69
CA SER A 88 -1.07 -2.56 -7.47
C SER A 88 -0.25 -1.39 -8.00
N LYS A 89 1.10 -1.50 -8.01
CA LYS A 89 1.98 -0.41 -8.49
C LYS A 89 1.69 -0.04 -9.95
N GLU A 90 1.36 -1.00 -10.81
CA GLU A 90 0.99 -0.74 -12.20
C GLU A 90 -0.21 0.20 -12.26
N ALA A 91 -1.29 -0.15 -11.55
CA ALA A 91 -2.51 0.67 -11.53
C ALA A 91 -2.28 2.03 -10.86
N LEU A 92 -1.62 2.06 -9.71
CA LEU A 92 -1.34 3.29 -8.96
C LEU A 92 -0.49 4.30 -9.76
N PHE A 93 0.34 3.81 -10.69
CA PHE A 93 1.11 4.68 -11.57
C PHE A 93 0.33 5.08 -12.83
N SER A 94 -0.29 4.13 -13.51
CA SER A 94 -0.85 4.36 -14.83
C SER A 94 -2.28 4.93 -14.84
N LEU A 95 -3.09 4.62 -13.80
CA LEU A 95 -4.45 5.13 -13.68
C LEU A 95 -4.52 6.68 -13.55
N PRO A 96 -3.70 7.35 -12.71
CA PRO A 96 -3.71 8.81 -12.68
C PRO A 96 -3.28 9.42 -14.02
N ILE A 97 -2.30 8.84 -14.71
CA ILE A 97 -1.86 9.31 -16.04
C ILE A 97 -3.02 9.20 -17.03
N PHE A 98 -3.70 8.05 -17.06
CA PHE A 98 -4.87 7.83 -17.91
C PHE A 98 -6.01 8.81 -17.59
N TYR A 99 -6.38 8.94 -16.31
CA TYR A 99 -7.57 9.70 -15.94
C TYR A 99 -7.39 11.21 -16.04
N LEU A 100 -6.16 11.70 -15.90
CA LEU A 100 -5.86 13.13 -15.84
C LEU A 100 -5.34 13.71 -17.17
N HIS A 101 -5.02 12.88 -18.16
CA HIS A 101 -4.32 13.33 -19.39
C HIS A 101 -5.10 14.36 -20.22
N ASP A 102 -6.43 14.31 -20.18
CA ASP A 102 -7.32 15.18 -20.94
C ASP A 102 -7.89 16.36 -20.12
N LYS A 103 -7.57 16.43 -18.83
CA LYS A 103 -8.08 17.48 -17.94
C LYS A 103 -7.32 18.78 -18.12
N LYS A 104 -8.04 19.90 -18.20
CA LYS A 104 -7.43 21.22 -18.11
C LYS A 104 -6.96 21.47 -16.67
N HIS A 105 -5.66 21.81 -16.52
CA HIS A 105 -5.08 22.05 -15.19
C HIS A 105 -5.37 20.90 -14.22
N PRO A 106 -4.93 19.66 -14.53
CA PRO A 106 -5.27 18.51 -13.72
C PRO A 106 -4.80 18.69 -12.28
N LYS A 107 -5.63 18.26 -11.32
CA LYS A 107 -5.36 18.30 -9.89
C LYS A 107 -5.56 16.93 -9.28
N ILE A 108 -4.63 16.50 -8.45
CA ILE A 108 -4.70 15.23 -7.72
C ILE A 108 -4.42 15.48 -6.25
N ALA A 109 -5.23 14.90 -5.37
CA ALA A 109 -4.99 14.93 -3.93
C ALA A 109 -4.56 13.56 -3.42
N PHE A 110 -3.59 13.52 -2.50
CA PHE A 110 -3.20 12.32 -1.74
C PHE A 110 -2.57 12.72 -0.40
N CYS A 111 -2.51 11.72 0.51
CA CYS A 111 -1.95 11.94 1.84
C CYS A 111 -0.45 12.28 1.79
N ASN A 112 0.05 13.04 2.78
CA ASN A 112 1.46 13.26 3.04
C ASN A 112 1.74 12.94 4.52
N PRO A 113 2.57 11.92 4.86
CA PRO A 113 3.42 11.10 3.98
C PRO A 113 2.65 10.15 3.09
N PHE A 114 3.33 9.63 2.03
CA PHE A 114 2.72 8.86 0.96
C PHE A 114 3.64 7.78 0.36
N TYR A 115 3.05 6.93 -0.47
CA TYR A 115 3.79 6.03 -1.34
C TYR A 115 4.25 6.78 -2.60
N GLN A 116 5.56 6.84 -2.87
CA GLN A 116 6.17 7.72 -3.88
C GLN A 116 5.65 7.55 -5.30
N VAL A 117 4.99 6.44 -5.58
CA VAL A 117 4.35 6.21 -6.89
C VAL A 117 3.25 7.22 -7.17
N TYR A 118 2.54 7.72 -6.15
CA TYR A 118 1.49 8.73 -6.34
C TYR A 118 2.07 10.05 -6.87
N LEU A 119 3.17 10.53 -6.27
CA LEU A 119 3.84 11.74 -6.74
C LEU A 119 4.42 11.55 -8.15
N ALA A 120 5.04 10.40 -8.41
CA ALA A 120 5.61 10.12 -9.72
C ALA A 120 4.54 10.10 -10.83
N SER A 121 3.38 9.48 -10.56
CA SER A 121 2.25 9.48 -11.50
C SER A 121 1.67 10.88 -11.73
N ALA A 122 1.55 11.69 -10.66
CA ALA A 122 1.10 13.08 -10.73
C ALA A 122 2.03 13.94 -11.59
N GLN A 123 3.36 13.75 -11.45
CA GLN A 123 4.36 14.44 -12.26
C GLN A 123 4.26 14.11 -13.77
N VAL A 124 4.06 12.82 -14.09
CA VAL A 124 3.86 12.39 -15.48
C VAL A 124 2.56 12.94 -16.05
N ALA A 125 1.49 12.94 -15.26
CA ALA A 125 0.20 13.52 -15.63
C ALA A 125 0.22 15.06 -15.65
N LYS A 126 1.35 15.71 -15.27
CA LYS A 126 1.47 17.18 -15.12
C LYS A 126 0.39 17.76 -14.20
N ALA A 127 -0.02 17.00 -13.19
CA ALA A 127 -1.06 17.39 -12.25
C ALA A 127 -0.50 18.22 -11.11
N GLN A 128 -1.25 19.26 -10.72
CA GLN A 128 -1.03 19.95 -9.46
C GLN A 128 -1.36 19.01 -8.31
N VAL A 129 -0.41 18.85 -7.39
CA VAL A 129 -0.60 18.03 -6.20
C VAL A 129 -1.26 18.88 -5.10
N ILE A 130 -2.25 18.30 -4.43
CA ILE A 130 -2.90 18.79 -3.22
C ILE A 130 -2.56 17.80 -2.13
N GLU A 131 -1.77 18.23 -1.16
CA GLU A 131 -1.35 17.38 -0.05
C GLU A 131 -2.38 17.39 1.06
N MET A 132 -2.76 16.20 1.53
CA MET A 132 -3.57 15.99 2.72
C MET A 132 -2.63 15.57 3.85
N GLU A 133 -2.23 16.53 4.68
CA GLU A 133 -1.26 16.29 5.75
C GLU A 133 -1.78 15.26 6.76
N LEU A 134 -0.94 14.27 7.07
CA LEU A 134 -1.16 13.30 8.14
C LEU A 134 -0.19 13.59 9.28
N ASN A 135 -0.71 14.09 10.38
CA ASN A 135 0.07 14.45 11.55
C ASN A 135 -0.65 14.05 12.86
N LYS A 136 -0.04 14.29 13.99
CA LYS A 136 -0.63 13.98 15.30
C LYS A 136 -1.89 14.78 15.61
N ASP A 137 -1.92 16.05 15.19
CA ASP A 137 -3.01 16.96 15.51
C ASP A 137 -4.33 16.54 14.86
N ASN A 138 -4.26 15.92 13.68
CA ASN A 138 -5.41 15.36 12.99
C ASN A 138 -5.54 13.83 13.15
N HIS A 139 -4.81 13.24 14.11
CA HIS A 139 -4.78 11.79 14.34
C HIS A 139 -4.47 10.98 13.07
N PHE A 140 -3.63 11.49 12.19
CA PHE A 140 -3.28 10.93 10.88
C PHE A 140 -4.51 10.67 9.99
N THR A 141 -5.56 11.48 10.11
CA THR A 141 -6.78 11.39 9.31
C THR A 141 -6.69 12.34 8.12
N PRO A 142 -6.87 11.85 6.87
CA PRO A 142 -6.82 12.70 5.69
C PRO A 142 -7.96 13.71 5.67
N MET A 143 -7.64 14.96 5.41
CA MET A 143 -8.61 16.05 5.28
C MET A 143 -8.40 16.80 3.97
N LEU A 144 -9.48 17.00 3.22
CA LEU A 144 -9.48 17.80 2.00
C LEU A 144 -10.21 19.10 2.24
N ASP A 145 -9.54 20.25 2.07
CA ASP A 145 -10.20 21.55 2.08
C ASP A 145 -11.17 21.63 0.88
N PRO A 146 -12.45 21.92 1.08
CA PRO A 146 -13.45 22.02 0.01
C PRO A 146 -13.12 23.06 -1.08
N LYS A 147 -12.26 24.02 -0.80
CA LYS A 147 -11.75 24.98 -1.80
C LYS A 147 -10.91 24.34 -2.88
N HIS A 148 -10.20 23.27 -2.54
CA HIS A 148 -9.49 22.45 -3.51
C HIS A 148 -10.51 21.60 -4.25
N LYS A 149 -10.52 21.69 -5.56
CA LYS A 149 -11.39 20.89 -6.43
C LYS A 149 -10.50 19.91 -7.21
N PRO A 150 -10.08 18.79 -6.61
CA PRO A 150 -9.27 17.80 -7.32
C PRO A 150 -10.11 17.10 -8.38
N HIS A 151 -9.46 16.61 -9.43
CA HIS A 151 -10.07 15.68 -10.37
C HIS A 151 -9.98 14.24 -9.86
N MET A 152 -8.95 13.94 -9.04
CA MET A 152 -8.72 12.63 -8.45
C MET A 152 -8.23 12.78 -7.02
N VAL A 153 -8.69 11.88 -6.15
CA VAL A 153 -8.20 11.71 -4.77
C VAL A 153 -7.71 10.29 -4.60
N ILE A 154 -6.50 10.11 -4.07
CA ILE A 154 -5.97 8.81 -3.68
C ILE A 154 -5.89 8.75 -2.16
N LEU A 155 -6.67 7.84 -1.57
CA LEU A 155 -6.53 7.41 -0.19
C LEU A 155 -5.63 6.18 -0.13
N ASN A 156 -5.07 5.91 1.05
CA ASN A 156 -4.38 4.67 1.33
C ASN A 156 -4.80 4.18 2.71
N SER A 157 -5.64 3.16 2.75
CA SER A 157 -6.19 2.63 3.99
C SER A 157 -6.23 1.09 3.96
N PRO A 158 -5.43 0.43 4.81
CA PRO A 158 -4.46 0.95 5.78
C PRO A 158 -3.28 1.70 5.15
N ASN A 159 -2.81 2.75 5.82
CA ASN A 159 -1.84 3.69 5.27
C ASN A 159 -0.38 3.19 5.36
N ASN A 160 0.37 3.41 4.32
CA ASN A 160 1.82 3.38 4.31
C ASN A 160 2.32 4.84 4.24
N PRO A 161 3.01 5.37 5.27
CA PRO A 161 3.75 4.64 6.31
C PRO A 161 3.09 4.52 7.69
N THR A 162 1.98 5.22 7.97
CA THR A 162 1.50 5.45 9.34
C THR A 162 0.81 4.23 9.97
N GLY A 163 0.23 3.34 9.16
CA GLY A 163 -0.64 2.26 9.62
C GLY A 163 -2.09 2.69 9.90
N ARG A 164 -2.41 3.99 9.85
CA ARG A 164 -3.77 4.51 10.06
C ARG A 164 -4.74 3.83 9.11
N THR A 165 -5.85 3.35 9.66
CA THR A 165 -6.94 2.73 8.90
C THR A 165 -8.19 3.58 9.04
N LEU A 166 -8.81 3.92 7.94
CA LEU A 166 -10.09 4.62 7.93
C LEU A 166 -11.20 3.65 8.33
N SER A 167 -12.08 4.09 9.20
CA SER A 167 -13.30 3.37 9.55
C SER A 167 -14.27 3.33 8.37
N LEU A 168 -15.28 2.46 8.44
CA LEU A 168 -16.32 2.41 7.41
C LEU A 168 -17.06 3.76 7.30
N GLU A 169 -17.32 4.44 8.40
CA GLU A 169 -17.97 5.74 8.41
C GLU A 169 -17.13 6.82 7.72
N GLU A 170 -15.81 6.88 8.02
CA GLU A 170 -14.90 7.80 7.34
C GLU A 170 -14.83 7.51 5.82
N LEU A 171 -14.83 6.24 5.42
CA LEU A 171 -14.87 5.85 4.00
C LEU A 171 -16.18 6.26 3.33
N LYS A 172 -17.33 6.15 4.02
CA LYS A 172 -18.65 6.61 3.52
C LYS A 172 -18.65 8.12 3.27
N GLU A 173 -18.09 8.91 4.19
CA GLU A 173 -17.93 10.35 3.98
C GLU A 173 -17.10 10.67 2.73
N TRP A 174 -16.04 9.93 2.48
CA TRP A 174 -15.21 10.10 1.27
C TRP A 174 -15.99 9.75 -0.01
N VAL A 175 -16.79 8.68 0.01
CA VAL A 175 -17.64 8.32 -1.13
C VAL A 175 -18.67 9.43 -1.41
N LEU A 176 -19.33 9.94 -0.38
CA LEU A 176 -20.30 11.05 -0.54
C LEU A 176 -19.63 12.31 -1.08
N LYS A 177 -18.44 12.68 -0.60
CA LYS A 177 -17.64 13.80 -1.13
C LYS A 177 -17.28 13.59 -2.61
N ALA A 178 -16.92 12.37 -3.00
CA ALA A 178 -16.58 12.05 -4.39
C ALA A 178 -17.78 12.20 -5.33
N LEU A 179 -18.96 11.81 -4.88
CA LEU A 179 -20.21 11.96 -5.63
C LEU A 179 -20.64 13.43 -5.73
N ASP A 180 -20.59 14.17 -4.63
CA ASP A 180 -20.98 15.58 -4.56
C ASP A 180 -20.06 16.48 -5.39
N GLN A 181 -18.73 16.32 -5.25
CA GLN A 181 -17.73 17.14 -5.92
C GLN A 181 -17.28 16.60 -7.28
N ASN A 182 -17.79 15.44 -7.68
CA ASN A 182 -17.52 14.77 -8.96
C ASN A 182 -16.02 14.58 -9.26
N PHE A 183 -15.26 14.04 -8.30
CA PHE A 183 -13.89 13.58 -8.50
C PHE A 183 -13.79 12.04 -8.47
N LEU A 184 -12.77 11.48 -9.11
CA LEU A 184 -12.45 10.06 -8.98
C LEU A 184 -11.78 9.80 -7.62
N LEU A 185 -12.40 8.96 -6.80
CA LEU A 185 -11.86 8.48 -5.53
C LEU A 185 -11.23 7.12 -5.72
N VAL A 186 -9.94 7.01 -5.39
CA VAL A 186 -9.17 5.76 -5.42
C VAL A 186 -8.73 5.43 -4.00
N ASN A 187 -9.00 4.21 -3.52
CA ASN A 187 -8.43 3.73 -2.26
C ASN A 187 -7.41 2.61 -2.52
N ASP A 188 -6.16 2.85 -2.13
CA ASP A 188 -5.11 1.83 -2.12
C ASP A 188 -5.26 0.98 -0.85
N GLU A 189 -5.73 -0.26 -1.04
CA GLU A 189 -6.09 -1.22 0.01
C GLU A 189 -5.06 -2.36 0.17
N CYS A 190 -3.82 -2.15 -0.30
CA CYS A 190 -2.80 -3.22 -0.36
C CYS A 190 -2.46 -3.87 0.99
N TYR A 191 -2.82 -3.23 2.09
CA TYR A 191 -2.60 -3.74 3.45
C TYR A 191 -3.88 -4.22 4.14
N SER A 192 -5.02 -4.27 3.47
CA SER A 192 -6.33 -4.61 4.06
C SER A 192 -6.41 -6.02 4.67
N ASN A 193 -5.52 -6.93 4.29
CA ASN A 193 -5.43 -8.28 4.86
C ASN A 193 -4.40 -8.43 5.98
N ILE A 194 -3.77 -7.32 6.41
CA ILE A 194 -2.78 -7.31 7.49
C ILE A 194 -3.33 -6.48 8.64
N TYR A 195 -3.76 -7.14 9.71
CA TYR A 195 -4.35 -6.51 10.89
C TYR A 195 -4.25 -7.43 12.11
N SER A 196 -4.24 -6.85 13.31
CA SER A 196 -4.21 -7.63 14.57
C SER A 196 -5.60 -7.87 15.15
N THR A 197 -6.47 -6.88 15.15
CA THR A 197 -7.79 -6.95 15.81
C THR A 197 -8.94 -6.81 14.81
N THR A 198 -9.18 -5.60 14.32
CA THR A 198 -10.33 -5.29 13.47
C THR A 198 -9.97 -5.35 12.01
N PRO A 199 -10.68 -6.15 11.20
CA PRO A 199 -10.45 -6.19 9.76
C PRO A 199 -10.74 -4.82 9.12
N PRO A 200 -9.80 -4.25 8.33
CA PRO A 200 -10.03 -3.03 7.57
C PRO A 200 -11.19 -3.17 6.58
N SER A 201 -12.01 -2.13 6.47
CA SER A 201 -13.09 -2.06 5.50
C SER A 201 -12.57 -1.67 4.10
N SER A 202 -13.28 -2.07 3.06
CA SER A 202 -13.05 -1.61 1.69
C SER A 202 -13.88 -0.37 1.37
N ILE A 203 -13.37 0.50 0.50
CA ILE A 203 -14.15 1.62 -0.05
C ILE A 203 -15.39 1.13 -0.83
N LEU A 204 -15.33 -0.10 -1.37
CA LEU A 204 -16.47 -0.70 -2.07
C LEU A 204 -17.61 -1.05 -1.09
N GLN A 205 -17.29 -1.45 0.16
CA GLN A 205 -18.32 -1.61 1.20
C GLN A 205 -18.99 -0.28 1.50
N ALA A 206 -18.20 0.79 1.65
CA ALA A 206 -18.72 2.12 1.90
C ALA A 206 -19.65 2.60 0.76
N CYS A 207 -19.34 2.26 -0.49
CA CYS A 207 -20.24 2.54 -1.62
C CYS A 207 -21.61 1.90 -1.44
N LEU A 208 -21.67 0.61 -1.08
CA LEU A 208 -22.95 -0.08 -0.88
C LEU A 208 -23.75 0.55 0.26
N GLU A 209 -23.11 0.89 1.36
CA GLU A 209 -23.74 1.50 2.54
C GLU A 209 -24.37 2.88 2.26
N VAL A 210 -23.82 3.64 1.30
CA VAL A 210 -24.39 4.94 0.88
C VAL A 210 -25.28 4.84 -0.35
N GLY A 211 -25.61 3.62 -0.83
CA GLY A 211 -26.48 3.39 -1.98
C GLY A 211 -25.80 3.58 -3.35
N ASN A 212 -24.47 3.72 -3.40
CA ASN A 212 -23.72 3.79 -4.65
C ASN A 212 -23.39 2.38 -5.18
N THR A 213 -24.41 1.64 -5.61
CA THR A 213 -24.29 0.23 -6.02
C THR A 213 -23.53 0.02 -7.33
N GLU A 214 -23.43 1.06 -8.16
CA GLU A 214 -22.63 1.04 -9.41
C GLU A 214 -21.19 1.50 -9.20
N PHE A 215 -20.79 1.81 -7.97
CA PHE A 215 -19.46 2.30 -7.59
C PHE A 215 -19.05 3.58 -8.36
N LYS A 216 -20.01 4.39 -8.76
CA LYS A 216 -19.78 5.61 -9.54
C LYS A 216 -18.69 6.47 -8.90
N ASN A 217 -17.68 6.86 -9.70
CA ASN A 217 -16.51 7.65 -9.30
C ASN A 217 -15.61 7.00 -8.23
N VAL A 218 -15.71 5.71 -7.96
CA VAL A 218 -14.93 5.04 -6.91
C VAL A 218 -14.20 3.81 -7.44
N LEU A 219 -12.93 3.69 -7.10
CA LEU A 219 -12.08 2.53 -7.39
C LEU A 219 -11.32 2.07 -6.14
N ALA A 220 -11.30 0.77 -5.91
CA ALA A 220 -10.40 0.11 -4.96
C ALA A 220 -9.23 -0.55 -5.70
N ILE A 221 -8.01 -0.41 -5.17
CA ILE A 221 -6.82 -1.08 -5.67
C ILE A 221 -6.27 -1.98 -4.57
N ASN A 222 -5.99 -3.24 -4.88
CA ASN A 222 -5.46 -4.19 -3.91
C ASN A 222 -4.41 -5.11 -4.54
N SER A 223 -3.67 -5.85 -3.71
CA SER A 223 -2.63 -6.79 -4.12
C SER A 223 -2.41 -7.88 -3.08
N ILE A 224 -2.15 -9.10 -3.53
CA ILE A 224 -1.74 -10.19 -2.63
C ILE A 224 -0.24 -10.16 -2.27
N SER A 225 0.52 -9.21 -2.79
CA SER A 225 1.98 -9.11 -2.56
C SER A 225 2.35 -9.14 -1.08
N LYS A 226 1.51 -8.55 -0.22
CA LYS A 226 1.75 -8.46 1.23
C LYS A 226 1.02 -9.55 1.99
N ALA A 227 -0.20 -9.86 1.58
CA ALA A 227 -1.06 -10.86 2.22
C ALA A 227 -0.55 -12.30 2.08
N LEU A 228 0.24 -12.60 1.05
CA LEU A 228 0.75 -13.95 0.75
C LEU A 228 2.27 -14.02 0.60
N SER A 229 3.00 -13.03 1.09
CA SER A 229 4.48 -13.04 0.95
C SER A 229 4.93 -13.36 -0.49
N ALA A 230 4.21 -12.84 -1.49
CA ALA A 230 4.44 -13.14 -2.90
C ALA A 230 4.57 -11.86 -3.76
N PRO A 231 5.45 -10.90 -3.40
CA PRO A 231 5.59 -9.66 -4.15
C PRO A 231 6.09 -9.88 -5.58
N GLY A 232 6.88 -10.94 -5.81
CA GLY A 232 7.38 -11.33 -7.13
C GLY A 232 6.32 -11.89 -8.07
N LEU A 233 5.17 -12.36 -7.56
CA LEU A 233 4.06 -12.88 -8.36
C LEU A 233 3.38 -11.79 -9.21
N ARG A 234 3.51 -10.51 -8.82
CA ARG A 234 2.95 -9.36 -9.54
C ARG A 234 1.42 -9.45 -9.73
N SER A 235 0.67 -9.72 -8.69
CA SER A 235 -0.78 -9.87 -8.75
C SER A 235 -1.50 -8.83 -7.89
N GLY A 236 -2.43 -8.12 -8.53
CA GLY A 236 -3.33 -7.14 -7.93
C GLY A 236 -4.60 -7.01 -8.76
N TYR A 237 -5.46 -6.10 -8.35
CA TYR A 237 -6.64 -5.70 -9.10
C TYR A 237 -6.95 -4.21 -8.90
N VAL A 238 -7.73 -3.67 -9.84
CA VAL A 238 -8.50 -2.44 -9.66
C VAL A 238 -9.97 -2.79 -9.87
N ALA A 239 -10.84 -2.34 -8.95
CA ALA A 239 -12.26 -2.71 -8.95
C ALA A 239 -13.14 -1.50 -8.58
N GLY A 240 -14.35 -1.41 -9.15
CA GLY A 240 -15.32 -0.35 -8.90
C GLY A 240 -16.04 0.12 -10.17
N ASP A 241 -16.03 1.42 -10.46
CA ASP A 241 -16.74 2.06 -11.57
C ASP A 241 -16.43 1.41 -12.92
N SER A 242 -17.41 0.69 -13.48
CA SER A 242 -17.23 -0.07 -14.72
C SER A 242 -16.99 0.81 -15.96
N GLN A 243 -17.50 2.04 -15.98
CA GLN A 243 -17.30 2.96 -17.12
C GLN A 243 -15.86 3.46 -17.16
N ILE A 244 -15.31 3.81 -15.99
CA ILE A 244 -13.91 4.21 -15.87
C ILE A 244 -13.00 3.02 -16.19
N LEU A 245 -13.32 1.83 -15.67
CA LEU A 245 -12.54 0.62 -15.91
C LEU A 245 -12.54 0.20 -17.38
N GLN A 246 -13.65 0.33 -18.09
CA GLN A 246 -13.74 0.03 -19.52
C GLN A 246 -12.78 0.94 -20.33
N ALA A 247 -12.80 2.24 -20.07
CA ALA A 247 -11.91 3.18 -20.74
C ALA A 247 -10.43 2.96 -20.35
N TYR A 248 -10.17 2.69 -19.07
CA TYR A 248 -8.83 2.36 -18.58
C TYR A 248 -8.31 1.06 -19.19
N GLN A 249 -9.15 0.05 -19.41
CA GLN A 249 -8.77 -1.20 -20.07
C GLN A 249 -8.28 -0.96 -21.51
N VAL A 250 -8.92 -0.04 -22.24
CA VAL A 250 -8.44 0.35 -23.59
C VAL A 250 -7.05 0.97 -23.51
N PHE A 251 -6.82 1.90 -22.59
CA PHE A 251 -5.49 2.50 -22.36
C PHE A 251 -4.45 1.43 -22.01
N ARG A 252 -4.76 0.48 -21.11
CA ARG A 252 -3.86 -0.60 -20.72
C ARG A 252 -3.46 -1.51 -21.88
N SER A 253 -4.29 -1.67 -22.90
CA SER A 253 -3.95 -2.50 -24.06
C SER A 253 -2.71 -2.00 -24.83
N TYR A 254 -2.32 -0.75 -24.64
CA TYR A 254 -1.12 -0.15 -25.25
C TYR A 254 0.09 -0.06 -24.30
N THR A 255 -0.06 -0.37 -23.02
CA THR A 255 1.02 -0.16 -22.03
C THR A 255 1.88 -1.40 -21.76
N GLY A 256 1.59 -2.55 -22.38
CA GLY A 256 2.37 -3.78 -22.21
C GLY A 256 2.26 -4.42 -20.82
N CYS A 257 1.15 -4.21 -20.10
CA CYS A 257 0.92 -4.66 -18.73
C CYS A 257 0.20 -6.01 -18.61
N ALA A 258 0.15 -6.82 -19.67
CA ALA A 258 -0.49 -8.13 -19.64
C ALA A 258 0.26 -9.11 -18.74
N ILE A 259 -0.47 -9.79 -17.84
CA ILE A 259 0.11 -10.74 -16.89
C ILE A 259 0.35 -12.08 -17.60
N PRO A 260 1.58 -12.65 -17.61
CA PRO A 260 1.83 -13.98 -18.19
C PRO A 260 0.91 -15.06 -17.63
N LEU A 261 0.44 -15.99 -18.48
CA LEU A 261 -0.52 -17.02 -18.09
C LEU A 261 -0.10 -17.85 -16.86
N PRO A 262 1.16 -18.33 -16.74
CA PRO A 262 1.59 -19.05 -15.53
C PRO A 262 1.44 -18.24 -14.25
N LEU A 263 1.69 -16.91 -14.32
CA LEU A 263 1.50 -16.02 -13.17
C LEU A 263 0.01 -15.80 -12.88
N GLN A 264 -0.86 -15.80 -13.89
CA GLN A 264 -2.31 -15.71 -13.67
C GLN A 264 -2.86 -16.95 -12.97
N HIS A 265 -2.42 -18.16 -13.35
CA HIS A 265 -2.82 -19.39 -12.66
C HIS A 265 -2.35 -19.40 -11.19
N ALA A 266 -1.09 -19.10 -10.95
CA ALA A 266 -0.55 -19.00 -9.59
C ALA A 266 -1.25 -17.91 -8.78
N SER A 267 -1.61 -16.79 -9.41
CA SER A 267 -2.37 -15.71 -8.78
C SER A 267 -3.77 -16.14 -8.38
N ALA A 268 -4.49 -16.84 -9.26
CA ALA A 268 -5.85 -17.32 -8.96
C ALA A 268 -5.86 -18.27 -7.75
N ILE A 269 -4.88 -19.16 -7.64
CA ILE A 269 -4.68 -19.99 -6.45
C ILE A 269 -4.45 -19.11 -5.22
N GLY A 270 -3.55 -18.12 -5.30
CA GLY A 270 -3.26 -17.24 -4.17
C GLY A 270 -4.49 -16.44 -3.69
N TRP A 271 -5.28 -15.88 -4.60
CA TRP A 271 -6.52 -15.17 -4.24
C TRP A 271 -7.57 -16.09 -3.60
N SER A 272 -7.53 -17.39 -3.88
CA SER A 272 -8.45 -18.40 -3.35
C SER A 272 -7.95 -19.07 -2.06
N ASP A 273 -6.66 -19.01 -1.75
CA ASP A 273 -6.03 -19.69 -0.60
C ASP A 273 -6.26 -18.93 0.71
N THR A 274 -7.46 -19.07 1.25
CA THR A 274 -7.87 -18.42 2.51
C THR A 274 -7.05 -18.89 3.71
N HIS A 275 -6.60 -20.15 3.69
CA HIS A 275 -5.81 -20.72 4.78
C HIS A 275 -4.42 -20.07 4.87
N ALA A 276 -3.70 -19.99 3.75
CA ALA A 276 -2.39 -19.33 3.73
C ALA A 276 -2.49 -17.83 4.04
N GLN A 277 -3.55 -17.14 3.53
CA GLN A 277 -3.80 -15.74 3.87
C GLN A 277 -3.98 -15.55 5.38
N GLU A 278 -4.76 -16.40 6.03
CA GLU A 278 -5.01 -16.32 7.47
C GLU A 278 -3.76 -16.66 8.31
N GLN A 279 -2.98 -17.68 7.91
CA GLN A 279 -1.71 -18.00 8.58
C GLN A 279 -0.74 -16.81 8.54
N ILE A 280 -0.57 -16.17 7.39
CA ILE A 280 0.32 -15.00 7.25
C ILE A 280 -0.24 -13.80 8.03
N ARG A 281 -1.55 -13.58 8.00
CA ARG A 281 -2.19 -12.53 8.79
C ARG A 281 -1.91 -12.71 10.29
N GLN A 282 -2.01 -13.93 10.81
CA GLN A 282 -1.75 -14.24 12.23
C GLN A 282 -0.29 -13.93 12.61
N ILE A 283 0.67 -14.21 11.74
CA ILE A 283 2.07 -13.85 11.97
C ILE A 283 2.22 -12.33 12.07
N TYR A 284 1.63 -11.57 11.15
CA TYR A 284 1.69 -10.11 11.21
C TYR A 284 0.91 -9.53 12.39
N ALA A 285 -0.21 -10.14 12.79
CA ALA A 285 -0.92 -9.76 14.01
C ALA A 285 -0.03 -9.94 15.26
N ARG A 286 0.69 -11.07 15.35
CA ARG A 286 1.68 -11.30 16.41
C ARG A 286 2.79 -10.26 16.38
N ASN A 287 3.32 -9.93 15.20
CA ASN A 287 4.36 -8.92 15.05
C ASN A 287 3.90 -7.53 15.52
N LEU A 288 2.67 -7.12 15.18
CA LEU A 288 2.09 -5.86 15.65
C LEU A 288 1.93 -5.82 17.17
N ASN A 289 1.41 -6.90 17.75
CA ASN A 289 1.26 -7.02 19.21
C ASN A 289 2.62 -7.01 19.91
N LEU A 290 3.60 -7.74 19.40
CA LEU A 290 4.97 -7.78 19.92
C LEU A 290 5.62 -6.38 19.87
N ALA A 291 5.46 -5.67 18.78
CA ALA A 291 5.96 -4.30 18.65
C ALA A 291 5.27 -3.34 19.64
N GLN A 292 3.96 -3.47 19.83
CA GLN A 292 3.21 -2.67 20.82
C GLN A 292 3.69 -2.94 22.26
N GLU A 293 3.89 -4.23 22.61
CA GLU A 293 4.36 -4.66 23.92
C GLU A 293 5.78 -4.19 24.22
N ILE A 294 6.70 -4.42 23.29
CA ILE A 294 8.12 -4.08 23.50
C ILE A 294 8.35 -2.58 23.44
N LEU A 295 7.89 -1.91 22.39
CA LEU A 295 8.20 -0.48 22.18
C LEU A 295 7.40 0.42 23.13
N GLN A 296 6.21 0.03 23.57
CA GLN A 296 5.32 0.81 24.43
C GLN A 296 4.97 2.19 23.84
N VAL A 297 4.77 2.23 22.52
CA VAL A 297 4.33 3.41 21.77
C VAL A 297 3.01 3.10 21.06
N PRO A 298 2.19 4.12 20.74
CA PRO A 298 0.98 3.90 19.95
C PRO A 298 1.30 3.29 18.60
N ILE A 299 0.68 2.15 18.26
CA ILE A 299 0.80 1.46 16.96
C ILE A 299 -0.60 1.21 16.43
N PHE A 300 -0.84 1.57 15.17
CA PHE A 300 -2.12 1.26 14.52
C PHE A 300 -2.23 -0.26 14.27
N PRO A 301 -3.43 -0.84 14.45
CA PRO A 301 -3.61 -2.30 14.44
C PRO A 301 -3.66 -2.92 13.03
N ALA A 302 -3.24 -2.20 12.00
CA ALA A 302 -3.25 -2.69 10.62
C ALA A 302 -2.00 -2.24 9.85
N SER A 303 -1.75 -2.82 8.68
CA SER A 303 -0.48 -2.88 7.97
C SER A 303 0.60 -3.62 8.77
N PHE A 304 1.83 -3.59 8.32
CA PHE A 304 2.98 -4.08 9.06
C PHE A 304 4.01 -2.97 9.32
N TYR A 305 3.56 -1.71 9.32
CA TYR A 305 4.44 -0.58 9.60
C TYR A 305 4.23 -0.02 10.99
N VAL A 306 5.34 0.38 11.60
CA VAL A 306 5.36 1.27 12.76
C VAL A 306 5.89 2.61 12.27
N TRP A 307 5.13 3.67 12.53
CA TRP A 307 5.49 5.06 12.31
C TRP A 307 5.97 5.64 13.62
N LEU A 308 7.29 5.48 13.88
CA LEU A 308 7.89 5.79 15.18
C LEU A 308 8.37 7.23 15.20
N GLU A 309 7.91 7.99 16.20
CA GLU A 309 8.39 9.34 16.47
C GLU A 309 9.78 9.31 17.09
N VAL A 310 10.66 10.17 16.61
CA VAL A 310 12.03 10.36 17.07
C VAL A 310 12.38 11.85 17.02
N LEU A 311 13.53 12.27 17.56
CA LEU A 311 13.94 13.67 17.54
C LEU A 311 14.30 14.15 16.13
N GLU A 312 15.03 13.31 15.37
CA GLU A 312 15.41 13.59 13.99
C GLU A 312 15.61 12.26 13.24
N GLY A 313 14.81 12.05 12.17
CA GLY A 313 14.68 10.75 11.50
C GLY A 313 15.96 10.28 10.82
N GLN A 314 16.67 11.17 10.09
CA GLN A 314 17.89 10.76 9.38
C GLN A 314 19.03 10.47 10.35
N HIS A 315 19.20 11.29 11.38
CA HIS A 315 20.22 11.08 12.40
C HIS A 315 19.96 9.81 13.21
N PHE A 316 18.70 9.59 13.64
CA PHE A 316 18.32 8.34 14.31
C PHE A 316 18.52 7.12 13.42
N THR A 317 18.22 7.20 12.13
CA THR A 317 18.46 6.11 11.18
C THR A 317 19.95 5.76 11.08
N ARG A 318 20.84 6.74 10.99
CA ARG A 318 22.30 6.50 11.00
C ARG A 318 22.77 5.89 12.31
N TYR A 319 22.31 6.41 13.45
CA TYR A 319 22.61 5.89 14.76
C TYR A 319 22.15 4.42 14.90
N LEU A 320 20.90 4.14 14.52
CA LEU A 320 20.35 2.79 14.61
C LEU A 320 21.04 1.81 13.64
N TYR A 321 21.46 2.28 12.47
CA TYR A 321 22.22 1.50 11.52
C TYR A 321 23.59 1.07 12.08
N SER A 322 24.27 1.92 12.85
CA SER A 322 25.50 1.54 13.57
C SER A 322 25.27 0.46 14.64
N LYS A 323 24.01 0.26 15.07
CA LYS A 323 23.60 -0.82 16.00
C LYS A 323 23.09 -2.07 15.29
N GLY A 324 23.21 -2.13 13.95
CA GLY A 324 22.82 -3.29 13.14
C GLY A 324 21.35 -3.33 12.72
N LEU A 325 20.60 -2.24 12.85
CA LEU A 325 19.23 -2.14 12.38
C LEU A 325 19.08 -1.00 11.35
N LYS A 326 18.40 -1.30 10.24
CA LYS A 326 18.17 -0.34 9.17
C LYS A 326 16.68 0.00 9.09
N VAL A 327 16.35 1.27 9.24
CA VAL A 327 14.99 1.82 9.14
C VAL A 327 14.91 2.90 8.07
N LEU A 328 13.73 3.40 7.75
CA LEU A 328 13.54 4.41 6.72
C LEU A 328 13.17 5.76 7.35
N PRO A 329 13.96 6.84 7.12
CA PRO A 329 13.60 8.19 7.59
C PRO A 329 12.25 8.63 7.03
N GLY A 330 11.47 9.28 7.86
CA GLY A 330 10.11 9.71 7.51
C GLY A 330 10.07 10.76 6.41
N ASP A 331 11.03 11.68 6.39
CA ASP A 331 11.14 12.73 5.36
C ASP A 331 11.47 12.18 3.96
N PHE A 332 11.87 10.90 3.86
CA PHE A 332 11.99 10.22 2.56
C PHE A 332 10.64 9.73 2.01
N LEU A 333 9.61 9.78 2.84
CA LEU A 333 8.24 9.36 2.49
C LEU A 333 7.26 10.53 2.35
N GLY A 334 7.72 11.75 2.58
CA GLY A 334 6.97 12.99 2.39
C GLY A 334 7.52 13.84 1.25
N THR A 335 6.91 15.00 1.04
CA THR A 335 7.50 16.05 0.22
C THR A 335 8.66 16.73 0.98
N LEU A 336 9.56 17.37 0.23
CA LEU A 336 10.74 18.01 0.81
C LEU A 336 10.38 19.17 1.76
N GLU A 337 9.17 19.71 1.65
CA GLU A 337 8.68 20.88 2.38
C GLU A 337 7.92 20.52 3.66
N SER A 338 7.58 19.21 3.86
CA SER A 338 6.80 18.80 5.03
C SER A 338 7.66 18.67 6.29
N PRO A 339 7.52 19.57 7.28
CA PRO A 339 8.25 19.48 8.53
C PRO A 339 7.79 18.28 9.39
N HIS A 340 6.54 17.83 9.22
CA HIS A 340 5.90 16.85 10.09
C HIS A 340 6.45 15.43 9.94
N THR A 341 7.15 15.12 8.84
CA THR A 341 7.73 13.80 8.60
C THR A 341 9.17 13.64 9.11
N LYS A 342 9.86 14.75 9.39
CA LYS A 342 11.28 14.74 9.79
C LYS A 342 11.55 14.04 11.11
N ASN A 343 10.58 14.12 12.02
CA ASN A 343 10.68 13.55 13.36
C ASN A 343 10.12 12.14 13.45
N PHE A 344 10.15 11.40 12.33
CA PHE A 344 9.67 10.02 12.28
C PHE A 344 10.63 9.13 11.53
N VAL A 345 10.53 7.83 11.86
CA VAL A 345 11.08 6.74 11.05
C VAL A 345 10.02 5.68 10.81
N ARG A 346 10.04 5.05 9.64
CA ARG A 346 9.20 3.91 9.33
C ARG A 346 9.96 2.61 9.58
N ILE A 347 9.33 1.70 10.30
CA ILE A 347 9.83 0.35 10.61
C ILE A 347 8.89 -0.65 9.97
N ALA A 348 9.43 -1.62 9.22
CA ALA A 348 8.68 -2.68 8.58
C ALA A 348 8.80 -3.99 9.39
N LEU A 349 7.70 -4.48 9.94
CA LEU A 349 7.61 -5.70 10.76
C LEU A 349 7.47 -6.95 9.87
N VAL A 350 8.41 -7.16 8.94
CA VAL A 350 8.27 -8.13 7.84
C VAL A 350 8.91 -9.49 8.10
N TYR A 351 9.66 -9.62 9.18
CA TYR A 351 10.35 -10.86 9.55
C TYR A 351 9.48 -11.77 10.43
N PRO A 352 9.83 -13.06 10.57
CA PRO A 352 9.21 -13.92 11.58
C PRO A 352 9.35 -13.36 12.99
N PRO A 353 8.38 -13.59 13.89
CA PRO A 353 8.38 -13.04 15.26
C PRO A 353 9.67 -13.28 16.03
N GLU A 354 10.28 -14.45 15.88
CA GLU A 354 11.49 -14.87 16.60
C GLU A 354 12.72 -14.03 16.21
N VAL A 355 12.76 -13.56 14.96
CA VAL A 355 13.82 -12.65 14.46
C VAL A 355 13.52 -11.22 14.88
N LEU A 356 12.24 -10.84 14.82
CA LEU A 356 11.80 -9.48 15.07
C LEU A 356 11.91 -9.07 16.54
N GLU A 357 11.70 -9.99 17.47
CA GLU A 357 11.74 -9.74 18.92
C GLU A 357 13.07 -9.13 19.37
N GLY A 358 14.19 -9.74 19.00
CA GLY A 358 15.53 -9.23 19.30
C GLY A 358 15.80 -7.85 18.68
N ALA A 359 15.30 -7.63 17.45
CA ALA A 359 15.41 -6.35 16.76
C ALA A 359 14.61 -5.25 17.47
N LEU A 360 13.40 -5.56 17.95
CA LEU A 360 12.56 -4.61 18.70
C LEU A 360 13.16 -4.24 20.04
N HIS A 361 13.78 -5.18 20.78
CA HIS A 361 14.52 -4.88 22.01
C HIS A 361 15.72 -3.98 21.74
N THR A 362 16.50 -4.26 20.68
CA THR A 362 17.61 -3.38 20.25
C THR A 362 17.10 -1.98 19.90
N LEU A 363 16.01 -1.89 19.18
CA LEU A 363 15.37 -0.62 18.81
C LEU A 363 14.91 0.17 20.05
N LYS A 364 14.26 -0.48 21.03
CA LYS A 364 13.82 0.15 22.29
C LYS A 364 15.00 0.72 23.07
N SER A 365 16.05 -0.08 23.25
CA SER A 365 17.27 0.36 23.94
C SER A 365 17.93 1.54 23.23
N ALA A 366 18.04 1.47 21.90
CA ALA A 366 18.60 2.52 21.08
C ALA A 366 17.78 3.83 21.18
N LEU A 367 16.44 3.73 21.16
CA LEU A 367 15.53 4.86 21.28
C LEU A 367 15.72 5.57 22.63
N SER A 368 15.73 4.81 23.74
CA SER A 368 15.93 5.36 25.09
C SER A 368 17.28 6.06 25.23
N THR A 369 18.36 5.46 24.73
CA THR A 369 19.71 6.06 24.76
C THR A 369 19.77 7.32 23.89
N TYR A 370 19.18 7.29 22.69
CA TYR A 370 19.17 8.42 21.77
C TYR A 370 18.45 9.64 22.34
N GLN A 371 17.31 9.43 22.99
CA GLN A 371 16.57 10.50 23.66
C GLN A 371 17.32 11.10 24.84
N SER A 372 18.03 10.28 25.63
CA SER A 372 18.81 10.74 26.78
C SER A 372 20.06 11.53 26.41
N CYS A 373 20.64 11.30 25.21
CA CYS A 373 21.82 12.05 24.75
C CYS A 373 21.48 13.41 24.14
N ALA A 374 20.20 13.68 23.86
CA ALA A 374 19.73 14.91 23.23
C ALA A 374 19.12 15.93 24.25
N CYS A 375 19.00 15.51 25.52
CA CYS A 375 18.71 16.39 26.66
C CYS A 375 20.01 16.81 27.36
#